data_955f0c31c01d12ba64e204a30900beb4
#
_entry.id   955f0c31c01d12ba64e204a30900beb4
#
_cell.length_a   1.000
_cell.length_b   1.000
_cell.length_c   1.000
_cell.angle_alpha   90.00
_cell.angle_beta   90.00
_cell.angle_gamma   90.00
#
_symmetry.space_group_name_H-M   'P 1'
#
loop_
_entity.id
_entity.type
_entity.pdbx_description
1 polymer ?
#
loop_
_entity_poly.entity_id
_entity_poly.type
_entity_poly.pdbx_seq_one_letter_code
_entity_poly.pdbx_strand_id
1 'polypeptide(L)'
;MIALPAAAQSMLRARLNSDIVSTDPGTRRDENTDGVLLHIVEGLVGSREDGSIGPMLASRWSISPDGRVYTFTLRPDVVFHNGAPLTSAEVVWSLQRYLKPATRWRCLEVLGPTGIAPVASVTARDPHTVEITLARSAPIFLTTLARADCGATGIMHPDSVGAAGSWNGPIGTGPFQLGEWRHNQFIQLKRFSRYAALEGPRDGNVGGKHALVDELRFMIIPDSSAARAALIRGSLDVIDNLYPSDLMGIRGREDLQFQSVPILDCYTVLIQTQDPVLRDVRVRTALALSIDTRALTKAITQGSGLPNNSPIPAASPFHGAAEARMRPVDVVRARELLAASGYHGQVLRLVTSRRDPQMFDTAVIVQAMAAQAGLNVQIDLMDWPAHLARYTTGNYQLMIESFSPRLDPTLSFGLFIGDKRKEPRKVWDSPHARELLDEATQAADPAARQAVMDQLNRDFMVEAPAVVLFNSARLSVVRAAVTGHQNWLSAQPRLWGVGLH
;
A
#
# COMPACT_ATOMS: atom_id res chain seq x y z
N MET A 1 -20.48 -37.39 36.15
CA MET A 1 -19.60 -36.57 35.29
C MET A 1 -20.40 -35.37 34.80
N ILE A 2 -20.15 -34.18 35.37
CA ILE A 2 -20.78 -32.96 34.90
C ILE A 2 -19.95 -32.54 33.68
N ALA A 3 -20.53 -32.57 32.49
CA ALA A 3 -19.90 -32.05 31.29
C ALA A 3 -19.71 -30.52 31.51
N LEU A 4 -18.47 -30.08 31.57
CA LEU A 4 -18.15 -28.66 31.49
C LEU A 4 -18.72 -28.12 30.18
N PRO A 5 -19.45 -26.99 30.19
CA PRO A 5 -19.92 -26.38 28.96
C PRO A 5 -18.72 -26.09 28.07
N ALA A 6 -18.77 -26.50 26.80
CA ALA A 6 -17.78 -26.14 25.82
C ALA A 6 -17.69 -24.60 25.82
N ALA A 7 -16.51 -24.06 26.08
CA ALA A 7 -16.29 -22.61 26.01
C ALA A 7 -16.80 -22.11 24.66
N ALA A 8 -17.65 -21.08 24.68
CA ALA A 8 -18.17 -20.49 23.44
C ALA A 8 -16.99 -20.05 22.58
N GLN A 9 -16.97 -20.51 21.33
CA GLN A 9 -15.91 -20.18 20.39
C GLN A 9 -15.86 -18.66 20.20
N SER A 10 -14.72 -18.06 20.49
CA SER A 10 -14.54 -16.60 20.37
C SER A 10 -14.42 -16.19 18.90
N MET A 11 -15.29 -15.26 18.45
CA MET A 11 -15.33 -14.80 17.07
C MET A 11 -15.19 -13.28 17.00
N LEU A 12 -14.20 -12.80 16.24
CA LEU A 12 -14.02 -11.38 15.91
C LEU A 12 -14.56 -11.12 14.50
N ARG A 13 -15.44 -10.12 14.37
CA ARG A 13 -16.06 -9.73 13.09
C ARG A 13 -15.52 -8.39 12.62
N ALA A 14 -14.81 -8.37 11.51
CA ALA A 14 -14.23 -7.17 10.90
C ALA A 14 -14.90 -6.88 9.55
N ARG A 15 -15.06 -5.60 9.21
CA ARG A 15 -15.65 -5.19 7.92
C ARG A 15 -14.66 -5.32 6.78
N LEU A 16 -15.17 -5.78 5.61
CA LEU A 16 -14.63 -5.44 4.29
C LEU A 16 -15.66 -4.62 3.51
N ASN A 17 -15.21 -3.63 2.74
CA ASN A 17 -16.09 -2.79 1.89
C ASN A 17 -16.39 -3.43 0.53
N SER A 18 -15.73 -4.51 0.16
CA SER A 18 -15.99 -5.36 -1.00
C SER A 18 -15.45 -6.76 -0.77
N ASP A 19 -15.92 -7.73 -1.54
CA ASP A 19 -15.37 -9.09 -1.52
C ASP A 19 -13.91 -9.11 -1.99
N ILE A 20 -13.16 -10.14 -1.58
CA ILE A 20 -11.83 -10.42 -2.12
C ILE A 20 -11.95 -10.99 -3.53
N VAL A 21 -10.91 -10.80 -4.33
CA VAL A 21 -10.92 -11.23 -5.73
C VAL A 21 -10.18 -12.54 -5.98
N SER A 22 -9.38 -12.99 -5.00
CA SER A 22 -8.58 -14.21 -5.08
C SER A 22 -8.11 -14.63 -3.69
N THR A 23 -7.73 -15.89 -3.56
CA THR A 23 -6.97 -16.39 -2.40
C THR A 23 -5.53 -16.76 -2.79
N ASP A 24 -5.11 -16.49 -4.04
CA ASP A 24 -3.74 -16.73 -4.53
C ASP A 24 -2.89 -15.47 -4.30
N PRO A 25 -1.88 -15.51 -3.40
CA PRO A 25 -1.19 -14.32 -2.93
C PRO A 25 -0.49 -13.53 -4.06
N GLY A 26 -0.77 -12.22 -4.11
CA GLY A 26 -0.09 -11.29 -5.04
C GLY A 26 -0.43 -11.46 -6.52
N THR A 27 -1.40 -12.29 -6.88
CA THR A 27 -1.79 -12.54 -8.28
C THR A 27 -2.96 -11.63 -8.70
N ARG A 28 -4.20 -12.05 -8.55
CA ARG A 28 -5.39 -11.21 -8.73
C ARG A 28 -5.69 -10.54 -7.39
N ARG A 29 -5.32 -9.27 -7.25
CA ARG A 29 -5.28 -8.60 -5.95
C ARG A 29 -6.04 -7.27 -5.92
N ASP A 30 -6.51 -6.93 -4.72
CA ASP A 30 -6.89 -5.61 -4.25
C ASP A 30 -6.49 -5.46 -2.78
N GLU A 31 -6.75 -4.31 -2.16
CA GLU A 31 -6.39 -4.06 -0.77
C GLU A 31 -7.04 -5.03 0.22
N ASN A 32 -8.31 -5.40 0.00
CA ASN A 32 -9.03 -6.35 0.84
C ASN A 32 -8.43 -7.76 0.75
N THR A 33 -8.12 -8.20 -0.49
CA THR A 33 -7.46 -9.48 -0.75
C THR A 33 -6.13 -9.56 -0.03
N ASP A 34 -5.28 -8.53 -0.17
CA ASP A 34 -3.99 -8.47 0.50
C ASP A 34 -4.16 -8.53 2.03
N GLY A 35 -5.10 -7.73 2.59
CA GLY A 35 -5.36 -7.69 4.03
C GLY A 35 -5.79 -9.04 4.61
N VAL A 36 -6.67 -9.77 3.93
CA VAL A 36 -7.10 -11.11 4.35
C VAL A 36 -5.94 -12.11 4.29
N LEU A 37 -5.18 -12.11 3.19
CA LEU A 37 -4.12 -13.08 2.95
C LEU A 37 -2.93 -12.95 3.90
N LEU A 38 -2.62 -11.74 4.41
CA LEU A 38 -1.57 -11.52 5.43
C LEU A 38 -1.82 -12.26 6.77
N HIS A 39 -3.05 -12.75 7.00
CA HIS A 39 -3.37 -13.59 8.16
C HIS A 39 -3.11 -15.08 7.90
N ILE A 40 -2.96 -15.48 6.63
CA ILE A 40 -2.89 -16.86 6.17
C ILE A 40 -1.48 -17.25 5.73
N VAL A 41 -0.78 -16.34 5.04
CA VAL A 41 0.55 -16.60 4.46
C VAL A 41 1.60 -15.70 5.07
N GLU A 42 2.85 -16.17 5.06
CA GLU A 42 4.01 -15.44 5.53
C GLU A 42 5.16 -15.53 4.52
N GLY A 43 5.92 -14.44 4.38
CA GLY A 43 7.13 -14.39 3.57
C GLY A 43 8.39 -14.78 4.35
N LEU A 44 9.54 -14.76 3.68
CA LEU A 44 10.84 -14.93 4.34
C LEU A 44 11.10 -13.79 5.34
N VAL A 45 10.72 -12.60 4.97
CA VAL A 45 10.84 -11.35 5.72
C VAL A 45 9.53 -10.58 5.69
N GLY A 46 9.34 -9.64 6.61
CA GLY A 46 8.17 -8.78 6.64
C GLY A 46 8.53 -7.34 7.05
N SER A 47 7.59 -6.42 6.88
CA SER A 47 7.76 -5.02 7.27
C SER A 47 7.43 -4.83 8.75
N ARG A 48 8.29 -4.10 9.46
CA ARG A 48 8.07 -3.61 10.83
C ARG A 48 7.15 -2.38 10.82
N GLU A 49 6.75 -1.93 12.00
CA GLU A 49 5.93 -0.73 12.16
C GLU A 49 6.63 0.54 11.68
N ASP A 50 7.95 0.62 11.81
CA ASP A 50 8.77 1.72 11.32
C ASP A 50 9.11 1.66 9.83
N GLY A 51 8.61 0.63 9.11
CA GLY A 51 8.88 0.40 7.70
C GLY A 51 10.18 -0.36 7.40
N SER A 52 11.00 -0.64 8.40
CA SER A 52 12.19 -1.48 8.23
C SER A 52 11.81 -2.94 8.00
N ILE A 53 12.79 -3.75 7.56
CA ILE A 53 12.56 -5.17 7.28
C ILE A 53 13.00 -6.02 8.48
N GLY A 54 12.11 -6.93 8.89
CA GLY A 54 12.35 -7.86 9.98
C GLY A 54 12.24 -9.32 9.58
N PRO A 55 12.74 -10.24 10.43
CA PRO A 55 12.62 -11.68 10.22
C PRO A 55 11.18 -12.16 10.32
N MET A 56 10.82 -13.20 9.52
CA MET A 56 9.52 -13.84 9.56
C MET A 56 9.69 -15.37 9.45
N LEU A 57 9.66 -15.98 8.26
CA LEU A 57 10.00 -17.39 8.08
C LEU A 57 11.51 -17.63 8.08
N ALA A 58 12.31 -16.63 7.65
CA ALA A 58 13.73 -16.61 7.88
C ALA A 58 14.03 -16.02 9.26
N SER A 59 14.83 -16.71 10.08
CA SER A 59 15.30 -16.22 11.37
C SER A 59 16.38 -15.15 11.20
N ARG A 60 17.18 -15.23 10.12
CA ARG A 60 18.22 -14.28 9.73
C ARG A 60 18.54 -14.40 8.25
N TRP A 61 19.24 -13.42 7.73
CA TRP A 61 19.81 -13.45 6.38
C TRP A 61 21.16 -12.76 6.35
N SER A 62 21.94 -13.07 5.31
CA SER A 62 23.18 -12.36 4.98
C SER A 62 23.17 -11.94 3.51
N ILE A 63 23.92 -10.90 3.19
CA ILE A 63 24.04 -10.36 1.84
C ILE A 63 25.51 -10.40 1.47
N SER A 64 25.85 -10.88 0.26
CA SER A 64 27.22 -10.86 -0.26
C SER A 64 27.75 -9.43 -0.40
N PRO A 65 29.08 -9.24 -0.37
CA PRO A 65 29.68 -7.88 -0.49
C PRO A 65 29.30 -7.13 -1.76
N ASP A 66 29.01 -7.85 -2.85
CA ASP A 66 28.55 -7.28 -4.12
C ASP A 66 27.03 -6.99 -4.15
N GLY A 67 26.31 -7.27 -3.05
CA GLY A 67 24.87 -7.01 -2.91
C GLY A 67 23.96 -7.91 -3.76
N ARG A 68 24.49 -9.02 -4.31
CA ARG A 68 23.75 -9.85 -5.26
C ARG A 68 23.24 -11.16 -4.70
N VAL A 69 23.91 -11.73 -3.69
CA VAL A 69 23.54 -13.03 -3.13
C VAL A 69 22.95 -12.83 -1.73
N TYR A 70 21.71 -13.28 -1.56
CA TYR A 70 20.97 -13.27 -0.29
C TYR A 70 20.84 -14.69 0.21
N THR A 71 21.41 -14.99 1.38
CA THR A 71 21.32 -16.30 2.03
C THR A 71 20.41 -16.20 3.24
N PHE A 72 19.28 -16.92 3.22
CA PHE A 72 18.28 -16.94 4.29
C PHE A 72 18.38 -18.23 5.09
N THR A 73 18.43 -18.12 6.43
CA THR A 73 18.31 -19.26 7.33
C THR A 73 16.87 -19.36 7.82
N LEU A 74 16.19 -20.44 7.49
CA LEU A 74 14.80 -20.68 7.87
C LEU A 74 14.66 -21.06 9.35
N ARG A 75 13.52 -20.75 9.91
CA ARG A 75 13.11 -21.23 11.25
C ARG A 75 12.78 -22.71 11.17
N PRO A 76 13.27 -23.53 12.12
CA PRO A 76 13.05 -24.99 12.11
C PRO A 76 11.71 -25.42 12.69
N ASP A 77 11.01 -24.54 13.38
CA ASP A 77 9.78 -24.79 14.15
C ASP A 77 8.49 -24.53 13.38
N VAL A 78 8.58 -24.08 12.14
CA VAL A 78 7.42 -23.69 11.33
C VAL A 78 6.80 -24.89 10.62
N VAL A 79 5.47 -24.95 10.65
CA VAL A 79 4.68 -25.93 9.89
C VAL A 79 3.59 -25.22 9.08
N PHE A 80 3.24 -25.80 7.94
CA PHE A 80 2.11 -25.35 7.13
C PHE A 80 0.77 -25.74 7.74
N HIS A 81 -0.33 -25.16 7.27
CA HIS A 81 -1.69 -25.46 7.72
C HIS A 81 -2.10 -26.92 7.52
N ASN A 82 -1.49 -27.66 6.57
CA ASN A 82 -1.67 -29.10 6.40
C ASN A 82 -0.77 -29.93 7.32
N GLY A 83 0.07 -29.29 8.12
CA GLY A 83 0.95 -29.93 9.08
C GLY A 83 2.32 -30.36 8.57
N ALA A 84 2.62 -30.16 7.29
CA ALA A 84 3.95 -30.38 6.72
C ALA A 84 4.97 -29.37 7.29
N PRO A 85 6.23 -29.74 7.55
CA PRO A 85 7.26 -28.82 8.00
C PRO A 85 7.64 -27.86 6.87
N LEU A 86 8.04 -26.63 7.23
CA LEU A 86 8.65 -25.69 6.29
C LEU A 86 10.10 -26.10 6.03
N THR A 87 10.43 -26.28 4.75
CA THR A 87 11.81 -26.48 4.31
C THR A 87 12.17 -25.52 3.17
N SER A 88 13.43 -25.49 2.78
CA SER A 88 13.92 -24.76 1.63
C SER A 88 13.25 -25.16 0.30
N ALA A 89 12.75 -26.39 0.21
CA ALA A 89 12.06 -26.88 -0.99
C ALA A 89 10.77 -26.12 -1.27
N GLU A 90 9.94 -25.86 -0.26
CA GLU A 90 8.70 -25.10 -0.41
C GLU A 90 8.97 -23.62 -0.71
N VAL A 91 10.04 -23.07 -0.15
CA VAL A 91 10.48 -21.70 -0.47
C VAL A 91 10.89 -21.60 -1.94
N VAL A 92 11.75 -22.53 -2.41
CA VAL A 92 12.18 -22.58 -3.81
C VAL A 92 11.00 -22.75 -4.74
N TRP A 93 10.08 -23.69 -4.41
CA TRP A 93 8.86 -23.93 -5.20
C TRP A 93 7.98 -22.67 -5.29
N SER A 94 7.71 -22.00 -4.17
CA SER A 94 6.88 -20.79 -4.13
C SER A 94 7.47 -19.66 -4.97
N LEU A 95 8.77 -19.38 -4.80
CA LEU A 95 9.45 -18.32 -5.56
C LEU A 95 9.53 -18.65 -7.05
N GLN A 96 9.86 -19.89 -7.42
CA GLN A 96 9.86 -20.31 -8.81
C GLN A 96 8.47 -20.22 -9.45
N ARG A 97 7.41 -20.50 -8.67
CA ARG A 97 6.04 -20.31 -9.14
C ARG A 97 5.74 -18.84 -9.41
N TYR A 98 6.05 -17.95 -8.47
CA TYR A 98 5.84 -16.51 -8.63
C TYR A 98 6.59 -15.92 -9.83
N LEU A 99 7.79 -16.38 -10.10
CA LEU A 99 8.62 -15.90 -11.20
C LEU A 99 8.16 -16.39 -12.58
N LYS A 100 7.20 -17.32 -12.67
CA LYS A 100 6.60 -17.74 -13.94
C LYS A 100 5.64 -16.67 -14.45
N PRO A 101 5.77 -16.18 -15.70
CA PRO A 101 4.86 -15.16 -16.27
C PRO A 101 3.38 -15.54 -16.21
N ALA A 102 3.06 -16.84 -16.37
CA ALA A 102 1.70 -17.36 -16.31
C ALA A 102 1.01 -17.13 -14.96
N THR A 103 1.76 -16.98 -13.88
CA THR A 103 1.22 -16.67 -12.54
C THR A 103 0.66 -15.26 -12.46
N ARG A 104 1.14 -14.33 -13.29
CA ARG A 104 0.76 -12.90 -13.27
C ARG A 104 0.95 -12.26 -11.89
N TRP A 105 1.99 -12.70 -11.19
CA TRP A 105 2.32 -12.16 -9.89
C TRP A 105 2.68 -10.69 -9.96
N ARG A 106 2.16 -9.88 -9.04
CA ARG A 106 2.30 -8.43 -9.04
C ARG A 106 3.75 -7.96 -9.03
N CYS A 107 4.63 -8.63 -8.28
CA CYS A 107 6.04 -8.25 -8.18
C CYS A 107 6.94 -8.85 -9.26
N LEU A 108 6.38 -9.54 -10.23
CA LEU A 108 7.15 -9.99 -11.41
C LEU A 108 7.71 -8.79 -12.21
N GLU A 109 7.03 -7.63 -12.19
CA GLU A 109 7.54 -6.39 -12.82
C GLU A 109 8.84 -5.88 -12.15
N VAL A 110 9.08 -6.23 -10.87
CA VAL A 110 10.26 -5.81 -10.11
C VAL A 110 11.33 -6.91 -10.08
N LEU A 111 10.92 -8.15 -9.81
CA LEU A 111 11.80 -9.30 -9.57
C LEU A 111 11.99 -10.18 -10.79
N GLY A 112 11.21 -9.98 -11.84
CA GLY A 112 11.34 -10.71 -13.11
C GLY A 112 12.55 -10.24 -13.94
N PRO A 113 12.83 -10.89 -15.07
CA PRO A 113 14.03 -10.66 -15.87
C PRO A 113 14.25 -9.21 -16.32
N THR A 114 13.18 -8.46 -16.55
CA THR A 114 13.23 -7.05 -16.99
C THR A 114 13.06 -6.05 -15.86
N GLY A 115 12.89 -6.55 -14.63
CA GLY A 115 12.66 -5.71 -13.46
C GLY A 115 13.91 -4.99 -12.95
N ILE A 116 13.73 -4.16 -11.93
CA ILE A 116 14.84 -3.40 -11.30
C ILE A 116 15.71 -4.27 -10.37
N ALA A 117 15.14 -5.37 -9.84
CA ALA A 117 15.82 -6.32 -8.95
C ALA A 117 15.67 -7.77 -9.47
N PRO A 118 16.17 -8.08 -10.69
CA PRO A 118 15.87 -9.35 -11.33
C PRO A 118 16.49 -10.52 -10.58
N VAL A 119 15.66 -11.50 -10.21
CA VAL A 119 16.11 -12.77 -9.61
C VAL A 119 16.71 -13.65 -10.72
N ALA A 120 17.99 -14.01 -10.57
CA ALA A 120 18.70 -14.89 -11.49
C ALA A 120 18.51 -16.36 -11.10
N SER A 121 18.53 -16.68 -9.79
CA SER A 121 18.32 -18.05 -9.30
C SER A 121 17.78 -18.08 -7.88
N VAL A 122 17.08 -19.17 -7.56
CA VAL A 122 16.60 -19.52 -6.22
C VAL A 122 16.99 -20.97 -5.98
N THR A 123 17.83 -21.24 -4.99
CA THR A 123 18.38 -22.58 -4.72
C THR A 123 18.29 -22.95 -3.24
N ALA A 124 18.01 -24.22 -2.95
CA ALA A 124 18.14 -24.81 -1.63
C ALA A 124 19.59 -25.24 -1.43
N ARG A 125 20.27 -24.75 -0.38
CA ARG A 125 21.61 -25.21 0.01
C ARG A 125 21.54 -26.44 0.90
N ASP A 126 20.56 -26.44 1.81
CA ASP A 126 20.19 -27.53 2.70
C ASP A 126 18.70 -27.34 3.11
N PRO A 127 18.08 -28.21 3.94
CA PRO A 127 16.67 -28.10 4.30
C PRO A 127 16.24 -26.79 4.97
N HIS A 128 17.20 -26.02 5.53
CA HIS A 128 16.92 -24.78 6.26
C HIS A 128 17.66 -23.56 5.69
N THR A 129 18.34 -23.69 4.55
CA THR A 129 19.08 -22.59 3.94
C THR A 129 18.67 -22.39 2.48
N VAL A 130 18.17 -21.19 2.18
CA VAL A 130 17.82 -20.76 0.82
C VAL A 130 18.76 -19.67 0.36
N GLU A 131 19.26 -19.80 -0.85
CA GLU A 131 20.05 -18.77 -1.52
C GLU A 131 19.28 -18.19 -2.71
N ILE A 132 19.19 -16.86 -2.75
CA ILE A 132 18.59 -16.11 -3.86
C ILE A 132 19.66 -15.22 -4.44
N THR A 133 19.96 -15.42 -5.74
CA THR A 133 20.92 -14.61 -6.47
C THR A 133 20.21 -13.64 -7.39
N LEU A 134 20.57 -12.37 -7.32
CA LEU A 134 20.09 -11.32 -8.23
C LEU A 134 21.04 -11.17 -9.41
N ALA A 135 20.52 -10.80 -10.59
CA ALA A 135 21.33 -10.48 -11.75
C ALA A 135 22.21 -9.23 -11.55
N ARG A 136 21.76 -8.32 -10.67
CA ARG A 136 22.50 -7.11 -10.23
C ARG A 136 22.16 -6.79 -8.79
N SER A 137 22.99 -5.99 -8.12
CA SER A 137 22.70 -5.49 -6.77
C SER A 137 21.42 -4.64 -6.78
N ALA A 138 20.53 -4.87 -5.80
CA ALA A 138 19.28 -4.13 -5.67
C ALA A 138 18.85 -4.08 -4.19
N PRO A 139 19.20 -3.04 -3.43
CA PRO A 139 18.81 -2.86 -2.03
C PRO A 139 17.30 -2.95 -1.76
N ILE A 140 16.47 -2.62 -2.76
CA ILE A 140 15.00 -2.74 -2.70
C ILE A 140 14.50 -4.19 -2.63
N PHE A 141 15.36 -5.19 -2.82
CA PHE A 141 14.95 -6.60 -2.92
C PHE A 141 14.20 -7.07 -1.67
N LEU A 142 14.76 -6.86 -0.47
CA LEU A 142 14.11 -7.27 0.79
C LEU A 142 12.78 -6.54 1.01
N THR A 143 12.73 -5.24 0.74
CA THR A 143 11.50 -4.46 0.81
C THR A 143 10.45 -4.99 -0.17
N THR A 144 10.88 -5.41 -1.37
CA THR A 144 9.97 -5.99 -2.37
C THR A 144 9.40 -7.33 -1.90
N LEU A 145 10.21 -8.19 -1.26
CA LEU A 145 9.72 -9.45 -0.69
C LEU A 145 8.64 -9.22 0.38
N ALA A 146 8.78 -8.16 1.19
CA ALA A 146 7.86 -7.83 2.28
C ALA A 146 6.59 -7.08 1.85
N ARG A 147 6.46 -6.70 0.57
CA ARG A 147 5.32 -5.89 0.08
C ARG A 147 4.01 -6.64 0.20
N ALA A 148 3.03 -6.01 0.86
CA ALA A 148 1.67 -6.56 1.00
C ALA A 148 0.99 -6.78 -0.36
N ASP A 149 1.16 -5.84 -1.32
CA ASP A 149 0.59 -5.94 -2.66
C ASP A 149 1.28 -7.01 -3.55
N CYS A 150 2.35 -7.63 -3.07
CA CYS A 150 2.95 -8.84 -3.64
C CYS A 150 2.50 -10.12 -2.91
N GLY A 151 1.48 -10.02 -2.05
CA GLY A 151 1.06 -11.08 -1.15
C GLY A 151 2.14 -11.39 -0.11
N ALA A 152 2.93 -10.40 0.31
CA ALA A 152 4.11 -10.52 1.18
C ALA A 152 5.11 -11.61 0.69
N THR A 153 5.11 -11.92 -0.60
CA THR A 153 5.82 -13.06 -1.20
C THR A 153 5.61 -14.35 -0.39
N GLY A 154 4.34 -14.58 0.00
CA GLY A 154 3.94 -15.65 0.93
C GLY A 154 4.39 -17.02 0.47
N ILE A 155 5.06 -17.75 1.36
CA ILE A 155 5.50 -19.11 1.10
C ILE A 155 4.33 -20.05 1.33
N MET A 156 4.07 -20.94 0.37
CA MET A 156 2.94 -21.84 0.37
C MET A 156 3.41 -23.29 0.17
N HIS A 157 2.63 -24.22 0.71
CA HIS A 157 2.84 -25.64 0.41
C HIS A 157 2.43 -25.94 -1.04
N PRO A 158 3.14 -26.83 -1.76
CA PRO A 158 2.81 -27.20 -3.14
C PRO A 158 1.36 -27.69 -3.36
N ASP A 159 0.74 -28.32 -2.38
CA ASP A 159 -0.68 -28.78 -2.42
C ASP A 159 -1.69 -27.63 -2.57
N SER A 160 -1.25 -26.37 -2.41
CA SER A 160 -2.05 -25.18 -2.78
C SER A 160 -2.41 -25.17 -4.25
N VAL A 161 -1.68 -25.94 -5.07
CA VAL A 161 -1.91 -26.09 -6.51
C VAL A 161 -2.14 -27.56 -6.84
N GLY A 162 -3.27 -27.85 -7.48
CA GLY A 162 -3.61 -29.20 -7.91
C GLY A 162 -2.75 -29.69 -9.09
N ALA A 163 -2.83 -31.00 -9.37
CA ALA A 163 -2.04 -31.67 -10.40
C ALA A 163 -2.18 -31.04 -11.82
N ALA A 164 -3.35 -30.46 -12.15
CA ALA A 164 -3.61 -29.77 -13.40
C ALA A 164 -3.22 -28.28 -13.37
N GLY A 165 -2.54 -27.81 -12.33
CA GLY A 165 -2.20 -26.39 -12.14
C GLY A 165 -3.35 -25.52 -11.61
N SER A 166 -4.48 -26.14 -11.21
CA SER A 166 -5.60 -25.44 -10.60
C SER A 166 -5.25 -24.94 -9.20
N TRP A 167 -5.72 -23.75 -8.88
CA TRP A 167 -5.59 -23.22 -7.53
C TRP A 167 -6.60 -23.89 -6.57
N ASN A 168 -6.11 -24.53 -5.52
CA ASN A 168 -6.92 -25.24 -4.51
C ASN A 168 -7.19 -24.39 -3.25
N GLY A 169 -6.45 -23.30 -3.07
CA GLY A 169 -6.49 -22.44 -1.89
C GLY A 169 -5.15 -22.35 -1.17
N PRO A 170 -4.95 -21.32 -0.31
CA PRO A 170 -3.67 -21.07 0.33
C PRO A 170 -3.43 -22.05 1.48
N ILE A 171 -2.42 -22.89 1.37
CA ILE A 171 -1.85 -23.67 2.48
C ILE A 171 -0.60 -22.92 2.93
N GLY A 172 -0.79 -21.93 3.81
CA GLY A 172 0.26 -21.07 4.34
C GLY A 172 0.75 -21.51 5.71
N THR A 173 1.46 -20.60 6.38
CA THR A 173 2.08 -20.78 7.70
C THR A 173 1.53 -19.80 8.75
N GLY A 174 0.62 -18.89 8.37
CA GLY A 174 0.14 -17.81 9.21
C GLY A 174 -0.69 -18.25 10.42
N PRO A 175 -1.00 -17.30 11.34
CA PRO A 175 -1.74 -17.59 12.58
C PRO A 175 -3.19 -18.03 12.37
N PHE A 176 -3.72 -17.79 11.18
CA PHE A 176 -5.04 -18.26 10.77
C PHE A 176 -4.95 -19.04 9.47
N GLN A 177 -5.87 -19.98 9.29
CA GLN A 177 -6.08 -20.74 8.05
C GLN A 177 -7.43 -20.40 7.43
N LEU A 178 -7.53 -20.48 6.10
CA LEU A 178 -8.77 -20.22 5.37
C LEU A 178 -9.82 -21.26 5.77
N GLY A 179 -10.99 -20.78 6.17
CA GLY A 179 -12.20 -21.55 6.36
C GLY A 179 -13.18 -21.40 5.19
N GLU A 180 -14.43 -21.08 5.49
CA GLU A 180 -15.46 -20.84 4.48
C GLU A 180 -15.29 -19.46 3.84
N TRP A 181 -15.33 -19.40 2.51
CA TRP A 181 -15.52 -18.15 1.77
C TRP A 181 -16.90 -18.19 1.12
N ARG A 182 -17.81 -17.38 1.66
CA ARG A 182 -19.14 -17.19 1.13
C ARG A 182 -19.20 -15.85 0.39
N HIS A 183 -19.18 -15.93 -0.94
CA HIS A 183 -19.11 -14.75 -1.80
C HIS A 183 -20.14 -13.67 -1.44
N ASN A 184 -19.69 -12.42 -1.39
CA ASN A 184 -20.47 -11.24 -1.04
C ASN A 184 -21.13 -11.28 0.35
N GLN A 185 -20.73 -12.20 1.23
CA GLN A 185 -21.23 -12.31 2.59
C GLN A 185 -20.11 -12.23 3.61
N PHE A 186 -19.19 -13.21 3.61
CA PHE A 186 -18.06 -13.22 4.54
C PHE A 186 -16.92 -14.15 4.10
N ILE A 187 -15.74 -13.91 4.65
CA ILE A 187 -14.59 -14.81 4.64
C ILE A 187 -14.30 -15.22 6.09
N GLN A 188 -14.32 -16.51 6.36
CA GLN A 188 -13.97 -17.10 7.65
C GLN A 188 -12.51 -17.50 7.67
N LEU A 189 -11.80 -17.09 8.70
CA LEU A 189 -10.48 -17.60 9.04
C LEU A 189 -10.55 -18.28 10.40
N LYS A 190 -9.92 -19.48 10.52
CA LYS A 190 -9.87 -20.27 11.74
C LYS A 190 -8.47 -20.18 12.35
N ARG A 191 -8.38 -20.07 13.66
CA ARG A 191 -7.10 -20.10 14.38
C ARG A 191 -6.33 -21.35 14.02
N PHE A 192 -5.06 -21.20 13.68
CA PHE A 192 -4.15 -22.32 13.48
C PHE A 192 -3.42 -22.61 14.79
N SER A 193 -3.82 -23.66 15.48
CA SER A 193 -3.32 -24.01 16.82
C SER A 193 -1.83 -24.38 16.87
N ARG A 194 -1.25 -24.79 15.73
CA ARG A 194 0.18 -25.13 15.60
C ARG A 194 1.03 -23.98 15.07
N TYR A 195 0.50 -22.77 15.06
CA TYR A 195 1.24 -21.61 14.61
C TYR A 195 2.46 -21.35 15.51
N ALA A 196 3.63 -21.24 14.89
CA ALA A 196 4.89 -20.93 15.55
C ALA A 196 5.11 -19.42 15.56
N ALA A 197 4.60 -18.73 16.61
CA ALA A 197 4.80 -17.29 16.77
C ALA A 197 6.27 -16.96 17.05
N LEU A 198 6.76 -15.81 16.52
CA LEU A 198 8.02 -15.25 16.99
C LEU A 198 7.85 -14.71 18.41
N GLU A 199 8.95 -14.65 19.14
CA GLU A 199 8.97 -14.05 20.49
C GLU A 199 8.79 -12.53 20.45
N GLY A 200 8.30 -11.97 21.58
CA GLY A 200 8.13 -10.53 21.76
C GLY A 200 6.79 -10.00 21.24
N PRO A 201 6.62 -8.67 21.24
CA PRO A 201 5.42 -8.04 20.76
C PRO A 201 5.29 -8.17 19.23
N ARG A 202 4.08 -8.00 18.71
CA ARG A 202 3.89 -7.80 17.26
C ARG A 202 4.56 -6.49 16.83
N ASP A 203 5.10 -6.49 15.62
CA ASP A 203 5.83 -5.36 15.06
C ASP A 203 5.57 -5.31 13.54
N GLY A 204 4.56 -4.55 13.13
CA GLY A 204 4.08 -4.58 11.74
C GLY A 204 3.56 -5.95 11.34
N ASN A 205 4.12 -6.52 10.28
CA ASN A 205 3.83 -7.87 9.79
C ASN A 205 4.71 -8.95 10.43
N VAL A 206 5.64 -8.57 11.31
CA VAL A 206 6.57 -9.48 11.99
C VAL A 206 6.33 -9.51 13.51
N GLY A 207 7.21 -10.16 14.26
CA GLY A 207 7.10 -10.29 15.73
C GLY A 207 6.05 -11.31 16.14
N GLY A 208 5.59 -11.23 17.39
CA GLY A 208 4.63 -12.15 18.00
C GLY A 208 3.22 -11.99 17.43
N LYS A 209 2.91 -12.71 16.37
CA LYS A 209 1.57 -12.73 15.75
C LYS A 209 0.73 -13.81 16.42
N HIS A 210 -0.09 -13.48 17.41
CA HIS A 210 -0.93 -14.42 18.13
C HIS A 210 -2.39 -14.30 17.70
N ALA A 211 -3.03 -15.44 17.34
CA ALA A 211 -4.47 -15.52 17.15
C ALA A 211 -5.16 -15.59 18.53
N LEU A 212 -5.73 -14.47 19.00
CA LEU A 212 -6.39 -14.37 20.31
C LEU A 212 -7.87 -14.73 20.25
N VAL A 213 -8.41 -15.01 19.06
CA VAL A 213 -9.77 -15.51 18.84
C VAL A 213 -9.73 -16.83 18.06
N ASP A 214 -10.76 -17.66 18.22
CA ASP A 214 -10.85 -18.95 17.52
C ASP A 214 -11.25 -18.78 16.06
N GLU A 215 -12.05 -17.75 15.79
CA GLU A 215 -12.54 -17.40 14.46
C GLU A 215 -12.37 -15.89 14.22
N LEU A 216 -11.83 -15.54 13.06
CA LEU A 216 -11.86 -14.21 12.51
C LEU A 216 -12.77 -14.22 11.27
N ARG A 217 -13.81 -13.40 11.27
CA ARG A 217 -14.74 -13.30 10.16
C ARG A 217 -14.72 -11.92 9.53
N PHE A 218 -14.29 -11.86 8.30
CA PHE A 218 -14.38 -10.65 7.49
C PHE A 218 -15.76 -10.56 6.85
N MET A 219 -16.59 -9.61 7.33
CA MET A 219 -17.94 -9.37 6.86
C MET A 219 -17.95 -8.41 5.69
N ILE A 220 -18.55 -8.80 4.57
CA ILE A 220 -18.62 -7.97 3.36
C ILE A 220 -19.82 -7.04 3.49
N ILE A 221 -19.57 -5.77 3.83
CA ILE A 221 -20.59 -4.73 4.01
C ILE A 221 -20.15 -3.49 3.23
N PRO A 222 -20.55 -3.35 1.94
CA PRO A 222 -20.16 -2.23 1.10
C PRO A 222 -20.59 -0.86 1.63
N ASP A 223 -21.83 -0.75 2.06
CA ASP A 223 -22.39 0.52 2.56
C ASP A 223 -21.84 0.89 3.96
N SER A 224 -21.23 2.08 4.07
CA SER A 224 -20.66 2.57 5.33
C SER A 224 -21.69 2.77 6.42
N SER A 225 -22.92 3.18 6.07
CA SER A 225 -23.98 3.45 7.05
C SER A 225 -24.53 2.14 7.61
N ALA A 226 -24.66 1.10 6.77
CA ALA A 226 -25.00 -0.26 7.21
C ALA A 226 -23.91 -0.85 8.12
N ALA A 227 -22.64 -0.62 7.80
CA ALA A 227 -21.52 -1.08 8.64
C ALA A 227 -21.51 -0.39 10.01
N ARG A 228 -21.73 0.94 10.06
CA ARG A 228 -21.86 1.67 11.32
C ARG A 228 -23.04 1.17 12.17
N ALA A 229 -24.19 0.95 11.53
CA ALA A 229 -25.35 0.38 12.21
C ALA A 229 -25.07 -1.04 12.75
N ALA A 230 -24.34 -1.87 12.00
CA ALA A 230 -23.94 -3.21 12.44
C ALA A 230 -22.98 -3.15 13.65
N LEU A 231 -22.01 -2.21 13.64
CA LEU A 231 -21.10 -1.97 14.76
C LEU A 231 -21.86 -1.57 16.03
N ILE A 232 -22.77 -0.59 15.93
CA ILE A 232 -23.59 -0.09 17.05
C ILE A 232 -24.47 -1.20 17.64
N ARG A 233 -25.04 -2.07 16.78
CA ARG A 233 -25.86 -3.20 17.24
C ARG A 233 -25.06 -4.40 17.75
N GLY A 234 -23.74 -4.36 17.66
CA GLY A 234 -22.86 -5.45 18.08
C GLY A 234 -22.84 -6.66 17.16
N SER A 235 -23.32 -6.55 15.92
CA SER A 235 -23.17 -7.57 14.88
C SER A 235 -21.89 -7.45 14.07
N LEU A 236 -21.10 -6.40 14.31
CA LEU A 236 -19.76 -6.15 13.82
C LEU A 236 -18.89 -5.64 14.98
N ASP A 237 -17.60 -5.95 15.00
CA ASP A 237 -16.71 -5.60 16.10
C ASP A 237 -15.65 -4.56 15.68
N VAL A 238 -15.23 -4.59 14.40
CA VAL A 238 -14.15 -3.76 13.85
C VAL A 238 -14.56 -3.16 12.50
N ILE A 239 -14.42 -1.86 12.36
CA ILE A 239 -14.38 -1.17 11.06
C ILE A 239 -13.00 -0.54 10.93
N ASP A 240 -12.18 -1.06 10.05
CA ASP A 240 -10.76 -0.72 9.93
C ASP A 240 -10.47 0.32 8.81
N ASN A 241 -11.49 0.70 8.06
CA ASN A 241 -11.39 1.70 6.99
C ASN A 241 -12.64 2.60 6.98
N LEU A 242 -12.52 3.77 7.62
CA LEU A 242 -13.53 4.81 7.65
C LEU A 242 -13.06 6.03 6.87
N TYR A 243 -13.99 6.72 6.23
CA TYR A 243 -13.76 8.08 5.76
C TYR A 243 -14.09 9.09 6.88
N PRO A 244 -13.50 10.30 6.87
CA PRO A 244 -13.81 11.34 7.85
C PRO A 244 -15.31 11.64 7.97
N SER A 245 -16.04 11.60 6.85
CA SER A 245 -17.50 11.77 6.80
C SER A 245 -18.27 10.70 7.58
N ASP A 246 -17.71 9.51 7.74
CA ASP A 246 -18.32 8.39 8.44
C ASP A 246 -18.32 8.56 9.97
N LEU A 247 -17.50 9.48 10.50
CA LEU A 247 -17.39 9.74 11.94
C LEU A 247 -18.61 10.44 12.52
N MET A 248 -19.44 11.07 11.66
CA MET A 248 -20.68 11.69 12.12
C MET A 248 -21.63 10.64 12.72
N GLY A 249 -22.16 10.94 13.92
CA GLY A 249 -23.11 10.08 14.63
C GLY A 249 -22.52 8.91 15.41
N ILE A 250 -21.18 8.69 15.33
CA ILE A 250 -20.50 7.67 16.14
C ILE A 250 -19.38 8.26 17.04
N ARG A 251 -18.89 9.45 16.72
CA ARG A 251 -17.89 10.16 17.53
C ARG A 251 -18.44 10.50 18.91
N GLY A 252 -17.66 10.23 19.97
CA GLY A 252 -18.04 10.52 21.36
C GLY A 252 -18.87 9.43 22.05
N ARG A 253 -19.10 8.28 21.41
CA ARG A 253 -19.75 7.13 22.06
C ARG A 253 -18.73 6.39 22.95
N GLU A 254 -19.11 6.13 24.20
CA GLU A 254 -18.25 5.44 25.19
C GLU A 254 -18.09 3.94 24.90
N ASP A 255 -19.02 3.33 24.17
CA ASP A 255 -18.98 1.93 23.76
C ASP A 255 -18.11 1.67 22.52
N LEU A 256 -17.45 2.73 21.97
CA LEU A 256 -16.60 2.67 20.78
C LEU A 256 -15.24 3.32 21.03
N GLN A 257 -14.19 2.72 20.47
CA GLN A 257 -12.82 3.25 20.48
C GLN A 257 -12.43 3.67 19.07
N PHE A 258 -11.90 4.89 18.93
CA PHE A 258 -11.46 5.45 17.65
C PHE A 258 -9.96 5.52 17.58
N GLN A 259 -9.42 5.24 16.40
CA GLN A 259 -8.01 5.40 16.11
C GLN A 259 -7.82 6.12 14.79
N SER A 260 -6.79 6.94 14.73
CA SER A 260 -6.35 7.65 13.53
C SER A 260 -4.82 7.58 13.47
N VAL A 261 -4.29 7.03 12.39
CA VAL A 261 -2.85 6.94 12.15
C VAL A 261 -2.58 7.42 10.73
N PRO A 262 -1.67 8.39 10.52
CA PRO A 262 -1.23 8.76 9.17
C PRO A 262 -0.68 7.56 8.44
N ILE A 263 -1.02 7.43 7.14
CA ILE A 263 -0.55 6.34 6.31
C ILE A 263 0.34 6.85 5.17
N LEU A 264 1.01 5.93 4.49
CA LEU A 264 1.97 6.26 3.44
C LEU A 264 1.32 6.32 2.04
N ASP A 265 0.05 6.69 1.97
CA ASP A 265 -0.64 6.98 0.71
C ASP A 265 -0.25 8.36 0.17
N CYS A 266 -0.75 8.72 -1.00
CA CYS A 266 -0.44 10.00 -1.61
C CYS A 266 -1.58 10.46 -2.51
N TYR A 267 -2.24 11.57 -2.16
CA TYR A 267 -3.23 12.24 -3.01
C TYR A 267 -2.56 13.31 -3.84
N THR A 268 -2.81 13.30 -5.15
CA THR A 268 -2.08 14.14 -6.11
C THR A 268 -2.97 14.70 -7.19
N VAL A 269 -2.53 15.84 -7.77
CA VAL A 269 -2.90 16.25 -9.12
C VAL A 269 -1.79 15.80 -10.06
N LEU A 270 -2.02 14.78 -10.86
CA LEU A 270 -1.13 14.38 -11.94
C LEU A 270 -1.28 15.38 -13.10
N ILE A 271 -0.16 15.77 -13.70
CA ILE A 271 -0.13 16.75 -14.79
C ILE A 271 0.49 16.12 -16.01
N GLN A 272 -0.25 16.05 -17.13
CA GLN A 272 0.28 15.50 -18.37
C GLN A 272 1.29 16.46 -19.00
N THR A 273 2.57 16.27 -18.69
CA THR A 273 3.66 17.20 -19.08
C THR A 273 3.92 17.29 -20.59
N GLN A 274 3.32 16.42 -21.40
CA GLN A 274 3.39 16.49 -22.88
C GLN A 274 2.16 17.16 -23.53
N ASP A 275 1.15 17.55 -22.72
CA ASP A 275 0.01 18.30 -23.21
C ASP A 275 0.47 19.67 -23.77
N PRO A 276 -0.08 20.15 -24.89
CA PRO A 276 0.34 21.40 -25.51
C PRO A 276 0.32 22.64 -24.59
N VAL A 277 -0.59 22.68 -23.61
CA VAL A 277 -0.69 23.77 -22.62
C VAL A 277 0.21 23.46 -21.40
N LEU A 278 0.13 22.24 -20.88
CA LEU A 278 0.78 21.85 -19.63
C LEU A 278 2.26 21.47 -19.80
N ARG A 279 2.81 21.40 -21.02
CA ARG A 279 4.26 21.27 -21.25
C ARG A 279 5.05 22.49 -20.77
N ASP A 280 4.39 23.66 -20.71
CA ASP A 280 5.00 24.85 -20.14
C ASP A 280 5.04 24.75 -18.60
N VAL A 281 6.25 24.72 -18.05
CA VAL A 281 6.46 24.62 -16.59
C VAL A 281 5.83 25.80 -15.83
N ARG A 282 5.68 26.97 -16.46
CA ARG A 282 5.07 28.16 -15.84
C ARG A 282 3.59 27.92 -15.53
N VAL A 283 2.86 27.23 -16.43
CA VAL A 283 1.46 26.86 -16.21
C VAL A 283 1.34 25.85 -15.06
N ARG A 284 2.22 24.82 -15.03
CA ARG A 284 2.23 23.82 -13.96
C ARG A 284 2.58 24.45 -12.61
N THR A 285 3.58 25.34 -12.59
CA THR A 285 3.97 26.07 -11.37
C THR A 285 2.85 26.99 -10.90
N ALA A 286 2.14 27.67 -11.81
CA ALA A 286 1.00 28.51 -11.47
C ALA A 286 -0.12 27.69 -10.81
N LEU A 287 -0.44 26.50 -11.35
CA LEU A 287 -1.38 25.58 -10.71
C LEU A 287 -0.90 25.20 -9.30
N ALA A 288 0.36 24.83 -9.15
CA ALA A 288 0.91 24.43 -7.85
C ALA A 288 0.90 25.57 -6.82
N LEU A 289 1.18 26.82 -7.24
CA LEU A 289 1.15 28.01 -6.36
C LEU A 289 -0.29 28.47 -6.02
N SER A 290 -1.29 28.07 -6.80
CA SER A 290 -2.69 28.42 -6.53
C SER A 290 -3.33 27.55 -5.43
N ILE A 291 -2.74 26.39 -5.09
CA ILE A 291 -3.33 25.43 -4.18
C ILE A 291 -2.80 25.61 -2.76
N ASP A 292 -3.69 26.03 -1.86
CA ASP A 292 -3.43 25.97 -0.41
C ASP A 292 -3.55 24.52 0.07
N THR A 293 -2.44 23.81 0.03
CA THR A 293 -2.35 22.41 0.44
C THR A 293 -2.79 22.19 1.89
N ARG A 294 -2.50 23.14 2.80
CA ARG A 294 -2.89 23.02 4.23
C ARG A 294 -4.39 23.17 4.42
N ALA A 295 -4.98 24.19 3.80
CA ALA A 295 -6.43 24.41 3.88
C ALA A 295 -7.20 23.27 3.20
N LEU A 296 -6.74 22.80 2.02
CA LEU A 296 -7.32 21.66 1.31
C LEU A 296 -7.27 20.40 2.17
N THR A 297 -6.10 20.05 2.71
CA THR A 297 -5.94 18.86 3.56
C THR A 297 -6.87 18.90 4.74
N LYS A 298 -6.94 20.04 5.46
CA LYS A 298 -7.84 20.20 6.60
C LYS A 298 -9.32 20.01 6.21
N ALA A 299 -9.74 20.54 5.08
CA ALA A 299 -11.11 20.42 4.60
C ALA A 299 -11.48 18.99 4.24
N ILE A 300 -10.61 18.29 3.46
CA ILE A 300 -10.87 16.93 2.98
C ILE A 300 -10.79 15.91 4.11
N THR A 301 -9.76 16.01 4.96
CA THR A 301 -9.46 14.98 5.98
C THR A 301 -10.06 15.30 7.35
N GLN A 302 -10.74 16.44 7.49
CA GLN A 302 -11.25 16.94 8.79
C GLN A 302 -10.14 16.98 9.86
N GLY A 303 -8.89 17.25 9.43
CA GLY A 303 -7.72 17.36 10.27
C GLY A 303 -7.03 16.04 10.63
N SER A 304 -7.46 14.90 10.10
CA SER A 304 -6.82 13.61 10.34
C SER A 304 -5.60 13.36 9.44
N GLY A 305 -5.55 13.97 8.25
CA GLY A 305 -4.46 13.81 7.28
C GLY A 305 -3.33 14.82 7.48
N LEU A 306 -2.22 14.58 6.79
CA LEU A 306 -1.01 15.41 6.81
C LEU A 306 -0.85 16.13 5.45
N PRO A 307 -0.73 17.48 5.43
CA PRO A 307 -0.39 18.21 4.20
C PRO A 307 1.02 17.84 3.76
N ASN A 308 1.19 17.64 2.46
CA ASN A 308 2.47 17.21 1.88
C ASN A 308 2.60 17.71 0.45
N ASN A 309 3.81 18.14 0.04
CA ASN A 309 4.12 18.47 -1.34
C ASN A 309 5.21 17.58 -1.96
N SER A 310 5.73 16.62 -1.18
CA SER A 310 6.73 15.66 -1.63
C SER A 310 6.10 14.35 -2.11
N PRO A 311 6.68 13.66 -3.11
CA PRO A 311 6.34 12.27 -3.39
C PRO A 311 6.55 11.33 -2.20
N ILE A 312 7.49 11.66 -1.28
CA ILE A 312 7.70 10.89 -0.05
C ILE A 312 6.64 11.28 0.97
N PRO A 313 5.82 10.32 1.47
CA PRO A 313 4.77 10.61 2.44
C PRO A 313 5.30 11.20 3.74
N ALA A 314 4.56 12.12 4.35
CA ALA A 314 4.95 12.86 5.55
C ALA A 314 5.20 11.96 6.79
N ALA A 315 4.59 10.78 6.85
CA ALA A 315 4.83 9.81 7.92
C ALA A 315 5.99 8.83 7.62
N SER A 316 6.66 8.97 6.46
CA SER A 316 7.79 8.13 6.09
C SER A 316 9.04 8.49 6.90
N PRO A 317 9.85 7.51 7.34
CA PRO A 317 11.14 7.79 7.95
C PRO A 317 12.13 8.50 6.99
N PHE A 318 11.87 8.49 5.69
CA PHE A 318 12.64 9.19 4.66
C PHE A 318 12.15 10.60 4.37
N HIS A 319 11.13 11.08 5.08
CA HIS A 319 10.61 12.45 4.94
C HIS A 319 11.47 13.40 5.77
N GLY A 320 12.54 13.89 5.16
CA GLY A 320 13.52 14.76 5.79
C GLY A 320 13.17 16.26 5.68
N ALA A 321 14.17 17.09 5.95
CA ALA A 321 14.00 18.55 5.90
C ALA A 321 13.72 19.09 4.48
N ALA A 322 14.18 18.40 3.45
CA ALA A 322 13.91 18.77 2.06
C ALA A 322 12.45 18.52 1.69
N GLU A 323 11.92 17.37 2.10
CA GLU A 323 10.53 16.94 1.85
C GLU A 323 9.52 17.75 2.65
N ALA A 324 9.88 18.16 3.86
CA ALA A 324 9.03 18.97 4.75
C ALA A 324 8.79 20.41 4.24
N ARG A 325 9.52 20.83 3.21
CA ARG A 325 9.34 22.16 2.59
C ARG A 325 8.02 22.21 1.82
N MET A 326 7.07 22.94 2.38
CA MET A 326 5.80 23.20 1.73
C MET A 326 5.93 24.32 0.68
N ARG A 327 5.28 24.13 -0.46
CA ARG A 327 5.14 25.18 -1.46
C ARG A 327 4.27 26.32 -0.89
N PRO A 328 4.71 27.58 -0.96
CA PRO A 328 3.87 28.69 -0.53
C PRO A 328 2.69 28.87 -1.50
N VAL A 329 1.57 29.34 -0.97
CA VAL A 329 0.45 29.82 -1.79
C VAL A 329 0.81 31.22 -2.27
N ASP A 330 0.81 31.43 -3.58
CA ASP A 330 1.10 32.74 -4.19
C ASP A 330 0.27 32.92 -5.48
N VAL A 331 -0.97 33.37 -5.29
CA VAL A 331 -1.92 33.57 -6.39
C VAL A 331 -1.46 34.72 -7.32
N VAL A 332 -0.75 35.72 -6.77
CA VAL A 332 -0.22 36.85 -7.58
C VAL A 332 0.85 36.34 -8.51
N ARG A 333 1.82 35.60 -7.97
CA ARG A 333 2.87 34.97 -8.77
C ARG A 333 2.33 33.98 -9.77
N ALA A 334 1.29 33.22 -9.41
CA ALA A 334 0.62 32.30 -10.33
C ALA A 334 0.05 33.02 -11.55
N ARG A 335 -0.61 34.19 -11.36
CA ARG A 335 -1.15 35.03 -12.45
C ARG A 335 -0.04 35.58 -13.35
N GLU A 336 1.05 36.02 -12.76
CA GLU A 336 2.23 36.52 -13.54
C GLU A 336 2.80 35.39 -14.43
N LEU A 337 2.94 34.18 -13.88
CA LEU A 337 3.44 33.04 -14.63
C LEU A 337 2.49 32.67 -15.78
N LEU A 338 1.17 32.68 -15.54
CA LEU A 338 0.18 32.44 -16.59
C LEU A 338 0.25 33.49 -17.71
N ALA A 339 0.34 34.78 -17.35
CA ALA A 339 0.47 35.84 -18.33
C ALA A 339 1.75 35.69 -19.18
N ALA A 340 2.87 35.28 -18.55
CA ALA A 340 4.13 35.03 -19.24
C ALA A 340 4.16 33.74 -20.08
N SER A 341 3.29 32.78 -19.82
CA SER A 341 3.26 31.46 -20.49
C SER A 341 2.48 31.44 -21.80
N GLY A 342 1.70 32.47 -22.10
CA GLY A 342 0.76 32.47 -23.21
C GLY A 342 -0.54 31.68 -22.95
N TYR A 343 -0.83 31.39 -21.69
CA TYR A 343 -2.12 30.84 -21.30
C TYR A 343 -3.21 31.90 -21.41
N HIS A 344 -4.29 31.60 -22.16
CA HIS A 344 -5.38 32.54 -22.46
C HIS A 344 -6.76 31.99 -22.03
N GLY A 345 -6.80 31.22 -20.95
CA GLY A 345 -8.04 30.66 -20.43
C GLY A 345 -8.48 29.33 -21.10
N GLN A 346 -7.55 28.65 -21.79
CA GLN A 346 -7.82 27.30 -22.32
C GLN A 346 -8.35 26.38 -21.22
N VAL A 347 -9.37 25.59 -21.56
CA VAL A 347 -9.94 24.64 -20.63
C VAL A 347 -8.92 23.53 -20.32
N LEU A 348 -8.70 23.29 -19.03
CA LEU A 348 -7.92 22.17 -18.52
C LEU A 348 -8.87 21.16 -17.88
N ARG A 349 -8.95 19.97 -18.48
CA ARG A 349 -9.81 18.88 -18.03
C ARG A 349 -9.16 18.17 -16.85
N LEU A 350 -9.86 18.17 -15.68
CA LEU A 350 -9.44 17.48 -14.46
C LEU A 350 -10.26 16.19 -14.27
N VAL A 351 -9.68 15.08 -14.60
CA VAL A 351 -10.29 13.75 -14.44
C VAL A 351 -10.33 13.38 -12.96
N THR A 352 -11.47 12.84 -12.50
CA THR A 352 -11.64 12.31 -11.14
C THR A 352 -12.68 11.19 -11.10
N SER A 353 -12.80 10.49 -9.97
CA SER A 353 -13.78 9.43 -9.72
C SER A 353 -14.39 9.57 -8.33
N ARG A 354 -15.60 9.01 -8.15
CA ARG A 354 -16.26 8.88 -6.83
C ARG A 354 -16.06 7.52 -6.16
N ARG A 355 -15.20 6.67 -6.72
CA ARG A 355 -14.81 5.42 -6.03
C ARG A 355 -14.29 5.71 -4.62
N ASP A 356 -13.46 6.75 -4.51
CA ASP A 356 -13.02 7.35 -3.27
C ASP A 356 -13.64 8.76 -3.17
N PRO A 357 -14.51 9.04 -2.20
CA PRO A 357 -15.12 10.35 -2.03
C PRO A 357 -14.11 11.49 -1.93
N GLN A 358 -12.96 11.26 -1.29
CA GLN A 358 -11.91 12.27 -1.13
C GLN A 358 -11.32 12.71 -2.47
N MET A 359 -11.26 11.84 -3.50
CA MET A 359 -10.78 12.22 -4.83
C MET A 359 -11.69 13.26 -5.49
N PHE A 360 -13.01 13.05 -5.43
CA PHE A 360 -13.95 14.00 -6.04
C PHE A 360 -13.97 15.33 -5.29
N ASP A 361 -14.02 15.30 -3.95
CA ASP A 361 -14.01 16.50 -3.13
C ASP A 361 -12.72 17.29 -3.31
N THR A 362 -11.58 16.61 -3.45
CA THR A 362 -10.28 17.22 -3.79
C THR A 362 -10.35 17.93 -5.15
N ALA A 363 -10.95 17.33 -6.17
CA ALA A 363 -11.10 17.94 -7.50
C ALA A 363 -11.89 19.25 -7.43
N VAL A 364 -12.97 19.28 -6.64
CA VAL A 364 -13.81 20.48 -6.45
C VAL A 364 -13.02 21.62 -5.81
N ILE A 365 -12.25 21.31 -4.76
CA ILE A 365 -11.42 22.33 -4.08
C ILE A 365 -10.29 22.82 -4.98
N VAL A 366 -9.61 21.91 -5.68
CA VAL A 366 -8.54 22.26 -6.65
C VAL A 366 -9.08 23.16 -7.76
N GLN A 367 -10.25 22.85 -8.33
CA GLN A 367 -10.91 23.68 -9.32
C GLN A 367 -11.15 25.10 -8.81
N ALA A 368 -11.72 25.22 -7.60
CA ALA A 368 -12.01 26.52 -6.99
C ALA A 368 -10.76 27.36 -6.70
N MET A 369 -9.69 26.73 -6.21
CA MET A 369 -8.42 27.39 -5.93
C MET A 369 -7.71 27.79 -7.23
N ALA A 370 -7.68 26.93 -8.23
CA ALA A 370 -7.09 27.22 -9.54
C ALA A 370 -7.79 28.40 -10.25
N ALA A 371 -9.10 28.50 -10.13
CA ALA A 371 -9.89 29.61 -10.70
C ALA A 371 -9.48 30.96 -10.12
N GLN A 372 -9.07 31.05 -8.84
CA GLN A 372 -8.57 32.29 -8.23
C GLN A 372 -7.28 32.79 -8.90
N ALA A 373 -6.47 31.90 -9.42
CA ALA A 373 -5.28 32.26 -10.20
C ALA A 373 -5.58 32.57 -11.68
N GLY A 374 -6.80 32.30 -12.16
CA GLY A 374 -7.20 32.49 -13.55
C GLY A 374 -7.08 31.23 -14.40
N LEU A 375 -6.86 30.06 -13.81
CA LEU A 375 -6.89 28.78 -14.51
C LEU A 375 -8.34 28.28 -14.72
N ASN A 376 -8.68 27.93 -15.95
CA ASN A 376 -9.99 27.41 -16.32
C ASN A 376 -10.01 25.88 -16.22
N VAL A 377 -10.18 25.37 -14.99
CA VAL A 377 -10.24 23.92 -14.73
C VAL A 377 -11.68 23.44 -14.79
N GLN A 378 -11.95 22.36 -15.56
CA GLN A 378 -13.26 21.74 -15.64
C GLN A 378 -13.16 20.27 -15.19
N ILE A 379 -14.01 19.87 -14.24
CA ILE A 379 -14.04 18.49 -13.71
C ILE A 379 -14.67 17.57 -14.73
N ASP A 380 -13.98 16.46 -14.99
CA ASP A 380 -14.41 15.35 -15.84
C ASP A 380 -14.59 14.11 -14.94
N LEU A 381 -15.81 13.92 -14.43
CA LEU A 381 -16.15 12.84 -13.51
C LEU A 381 -16.37 11.55 -14.29
N MET A 382 -15.64 10.48 -13.90
CA MET A 382 -15.72 9.16 -14.54
C MET A 382 -15.99 8.06 -13.53
N ASP A 383 -16.49 6.92 -14.00
CA ASP A 383 -16.44 5.68 -13.25
C ASP A 383 -14.99 5.18 -13.11
N TRP A 384 -14.77 4.26 -12.18
CA TRP A 384 -13.40 3.81 -11.88
C TRP A 384 -12.71 3.07 -13.04
N PRO A 385 -13.37 2.15 -13.78
CA PRO A 385 -12.76 1.53 -14.96
C PRO A 385 -12.29 2.53 -16.00
N ALA A 386 -13.10 3.55 -16.31
CA ALA A 386 -12.76 4.59 -17.28
C ALA A 386 -11.61 5.48 -16.74
N HIS A 387 -11.64 5.85 -15.45
CA HIS A 387 -10.57 6.59 -14.79
C HIS A 387 -9.24 5.81 -14.88
N LEU A 388 -9.23 4.54 -14.51
CA LEU A 388 -8.04 3.69 -14.56
C LEU A 388 -7.51 3.50 -16.00
N ALA A 389 -8.39 3.38 -16.98
CA ALA A 389 -8.00 3.32 -18.39
C ALA A 389 -7.31 4.62 -18.83
N ARG A 390 -7.85 5.79 -18.45
CA ARG A 390 -7.24 7.10 -18.73
C ARG A 390 -5.87 7.22 -18.06
N TYR A 391 -5.75 6.84 -16.77
CA TYR A 391 -4.48 6.80 -16.05
C TYR A 391 -3.44 5.95 -16.78
N THR A 392 -3.79 4.69 -17.09
CA THR A 392 -2.87 3.71 -17.68
C THR A 392 -2.37 4.15 -19.07
N THR A 393 -3.25 4.74 -19.89
CA THR A 393 -2.92 5.21 -21.22
C THR A 393 -2.30 6.62 -21.25
N GLY A 394 -2.30 7.34 -20.13
CA GLY A 394 -1.87 8.74 -20.06
C GLY A 394 -2.79 9.72 -20.80
N ASN A 395 -4.01 9.31 -21.14
CA ASN A 395 -4.96 10.11 -21.91
C ASN A 395 -5.80 11.03 -21.02
N TYR A 396 -5.16 12.01 -20.43
CA TYR A 396 -5.75 13.08 -19.59
C TYR A 396 -4.86 14.32 -19.64
N GLN A 397 -5.39 15.48 -19.22
CA GLN A 397 -4.60 16.70 -19.00
C GLN A 397 -4.20 16.80 -17.52
N LEU A 398 -5.17 16.85 -16.64
CA LEU A 398 -5.04 16.81 -15.19
C LEU A 398 -5.83 15.63 -14.65
N MET A 399 -5.36 15.03 -13.55
CA MET A 399 -6.06 13.90 -12.92
C MET A 399 -5.84 13.92 -11.40
N ILE A 400 -6.93 13.79 -10.63
CA ILE A 400 -6.79 13.45 -9.21
C ILE A 400 -6.52 11.96 -9.11
N GLU A 401 -5.42 11.60 -8.48
CA GLU A 401 -5.04 10.21 -8.23
C GLU A 401 -4.68 9.99 -6.76
N SER A 402 -5.04 8.84 -6.26
CA SER A 402 -4.71 8.36 -4.91
C SER A 402 -3.86 7.11 -5.02
N PHE A 403 -2.64 7.17 -4.53
CA PHE A 403 -1.69 6.06 -4.55
C PHE A 403 -1.65 5.37 -3.20
N SER A 404 -1.77 4.05 -3.19
CA SER A 404 -1.64 3.23 -1.99
C SER A 404 -0.25 3.35 -1.36
N PRO A 405 -0.11 3.06 -0.05
CA PRO A 405 1.13 3.17 0.71
C PRO A 405 2.36 2.55 0.03
N ARG A 406 3.48 3.25 0.10
CA ARG A 406 4.81 2.79 -0.34
C ARG A 406 5.79 2.95 0.80
N LEU A 407 6.35 1.83 1.28
CA LEU A 407 7.33 1.83 2.36
C LEU A 407 8.70 2.30 1.91
N ASP A 408 9.05 2.10 0.64
CA ASP A 408 10.31 2.54 0.08
C ASP A 408 10.15 3.82 -0.75
N PRO A 409 10.94 4.87 -0.51
CA PRO A 409 10.82 6.17 -1.20
C PRO A 409 11.09 6.10 -2.70
N THR A 410 11.91 5.15 -3.19
CA THR A 410 12.12 4.96 -4.63
C THR A 410 10.83 4.51 -5.32
N LEU A 411 10.01 3.72 -4.64
CA LEU A 411 8.70 3.35 -5.15
C LEU A 411 7.73 4.55 -5.20
N SER A 412 7.86 5.50 -4.27
CA SER A 412 7.06 6.72 -4.27
C SER A 412 7.43 7.62 -5.45
N PHE A 413 8.71 7.90 -5.69
CA PHE A 413 9.16 8.64 -6.88
C PHE A 413 8.87 7.88 -8.16
N GLY A 414 9.00 6.55 -8.15
CA GLY A 414 8.69 5.68 -9.27
C GLY A 414 7.21 5.72 -9.73
N LEU A 415 6.29 6.28 -8.93
CA LEU A 415 4.93 6.55 -9.38
C LEU A 415 4.90 7.59 -10.51
N PHE A 416 5.78 8.58 -10.46
CA PHE A 416 5.81 9.73 -11.36
C PHE A 416 6.86 9.59 -12.47
N ILE A 417 8.05 9.07 -12.15
CA ILE A 417 9.22 9.00 -13.03
C ILE A 417 9.13 7.80 -13.97
N GLY A 418 9.39 8.01 -15.26
CA GLY A 418 9.53 6.95 -16.24
C GLY A 418 9.59 7.44 -17.69
N ASP A 419 9.96 6.55 -18.61
CA ASP A 419 9.90 6.79 -20.07
C ASP A 419 8.45 6.67 -20.53
N LYS A 420 7.82 7.78 -20.91
CA LYS A 420 6.43 7.83 -21.34
C LYS A 420 6.13 6.98 -22.59
N ARG A 421 7.13 6.69 -23.42
CA ARG A 421 6.96 5.82 -24.60
C ARG A 421 6.71 4.37 -24.19
N LYS A 422 7.25 3.95 -23.02
CA LYS A 422 7.08 2.61 -22.46
C LYS A 422 5.94 2.56 -21.43
N GLU A 423 5.79 3.63 -20.65
CA GLU A 423 4.79 3.77 -19.61
C GLU A 423 4.05 5.13 -19.74
N PRO A 424 3.03 5.21 -20.60
CA PRO A 424 2.33 6.49 -20.89
C PRO A 424 1.74 7.18 -19.66
N ARG A 425 1.46 6.42 -18.60
CA ARG A 425 0.95 6.92 -17.31
C ARG A 425 1.93 7.82 -16.54
N LYS A 426 3.24 7.72 -16.83
CA LYS A 426 4.25 8.51 -16.13
C LYS A 426 4.14 9.97 -16.53
N VAL A 427 4.29 10.85 -15.54
CA VAL A 427 4.16 12.30 -15.74
C VAL A 427 5.51 13.03 -15.74
N TRP A 428 6.56 12.38 -15.23
CA TRP A 428 7.91 12.94 -15.15
C TRP A 428 8.89 12.15 -16.03
N ASP A 429 8.89 12.48 -17.32
CA ASP A 429 9.79 11.88 -18.31
C ASP A 429 11.08 12.72 -18.43
N SER A 430 11.87 12.74 -17.36
CA SER A 430 13.18 13.39 -17.29
C SER A 430 14.29 12.34 -17.27
N PRO A 431 15.25 12.32 -18.21
CA PRO A 431 16.42 11.45 -18.15
C PRO A 431 17.18 11.58 -16.83
N HIS A 432 17.41 12.84 -16.39
CA HIS A 432 18.08 13.14 -15.13
C HIS A 432 17.35 12.56 -13.91
N ALA A 433 16.00 12.72 -13.84
CA ALA A 433 15.23 12.14 -12.75
C ALA A 433 15.29 10.60 -12.75
N ARG A 434 15.34 9.95 -13.94
CA ARG A 434 15.52 8.49 -14.03
C ARG A 434 16.90 8.06 -13.53
N GLU A 435 17.98 8.77 -13.89
CA GLU A 435 19.32 8.51 -13.40
C GLU A 435 19.41 8.63 -11.87
N LEU A 436 18.87 9.70 -11.30
CA LEU A 436 18.81 9.88 -9.84
C LEU A 436 17.98 8.78 -9.16
N LEU A 437 16.85 8.37 -9.76
CA LEU A 437 16.04 7.27 -9.21
C LEU A 437 16.79 5.95 -9.23
N ASP A 438 17.52 5.66 -10.30
CA ASP A 438 18.38 4.47 -10.42
C ASP A 438 19.51 4.51 -9.39
N GLU A 439 20.17 5.65 -9.21
CA GLU A 439 21.20 5.87 -8.19
C GLU A 439 20.63 5.62 -6.79
N ALA A 440 19.49 6.24 -6.44
CA ALA A 440 18.83 6.04 -5.15
C ALA A 440 18.41 4.58 -4.92
N THR A 441 18.03 3.87 -5.99
CA THR A 441 17.64 2.45 -5.92
C THR A 441 18.85 1.55 -5.65
N GLN A 442 20.04 1.95 -6.08
CA GLN A 442 21.29 1.18 -5.94
C GLN A 442 22.10 1.59 -4.72
N ALA A 443 21.87 2.77 -4.14
CA ALA A 443 22.61 3.28 -3.01
C ALA A 443 22.38 2.40 -1.75
N ALA A 444 23.45 1.76 -1.28
CA ALA A 444 23.44 0.96 -0.05
C ALA A 444 23.62 1.81 1.22
N ASP A 445 24.35 2.93 1.12
CA ASP A 445 24.53 3.87 2.22
C ASP A 445 23.27 4.73 2.43
N PRO A 446 22.63 4.72 3.61
CA PRO A 446 21.40 5.49 3.88
C PRO A 446 21.55 7.00 3.70
N ALA A 447 22.71 7.58 4.07
CA ALA A 447 22.94 9.01 3.96
C ALA A 447 23.12 9.45 2.50
N ALA A 448 23.88 8.70 1.70
CA ALA A 448 24.01 8.93 0.27
C ALA A 448 22.64 8.78 -0.42
N ARG A 449 21.88 7.77 -0.05
CA ARG A 449 20.53 7.53 -0.56
C ARG A 449 19.61 8.72 -0.26
N GLN A 450 19.61 9.22 0.98
CA GLN A 450 18.80 10.39 1.37
C GLN A 450 19.21 11.64 0.56
N ALA A 451 20.50 11.88 0.34
CA ALA A 451 20.95 13.03 -0.44
C ALA A 451 20.41 13.01 -1.89
N VAL A 452 20.34 11.83 -2.52
CA VAL A 452 19.75 11.67 -3.85
C VAL A 452 18.24 11.90 -3.82
N MET A 453 17.54 11.40 -2.79
CA MET A 453 16.10 11.65 -2.61
C MET A 453 15.80 13.13 -2.43
N ASP A 454 16.60 13.84 -1.62
CA ASP A 454 16.51 15.29 -1.43
C ASP A 454 16.68 16.03 -2.77
N GLN A 455 17.59 15.57 -3.64
CA GLN A 455 17.77 16.16 -4.98
C GLN A 455 16.54 15.88 -5.86
N LEU A 456 16.05 14.64 -5.91
CA LEU A 456 14.83 14.30 -6.63
C LEU A 456 13.64 15.15 -6.16
N ASN A 457 13.51 15.37 -4.86
CA ASN A 457 12.44 16.21 -4.31
C ASN A 457 12.58 17.68 -4.75
N ARG A 458 13.80 18.25 -4.74
CA ARG A 458 14.04 19.61 -5.25
C ARG A 458 13.64 19.74 -6.72
N ASP A 459 14.05 18.81 -7.55
CA ASP A 459 13.78 18.81 -8.99
C ASP A 459 12.28 18.62 -9.27
N PHE A 460 11.62 17.74 -8.52
CA PHE A 460 10.16 17.56 -8.57
C PHE A 460 9.41 18.87 -8.26
N MET A 461 9.85 19.58 -7.23
CA MET A 461 9.26 20.88 -6.87
C MET A 461 9.47 21.94 -7.93
N VAL A 462 10.60 21.95 -8.63
CA VAL A 462 10.92 22.91 -9.70
C VAL A 462 10.19 22.57 -11.00
N GLU A 463 10.25 21.32 -11.43
CA GLU A 463 9.65 20.89 -12.70
C GLU A 463 8.11 20.72 -12.62
N ALA A 464 7.57 20.58 -11.42
CA ALA A 464 6.15 20.44 -11.13
C ALA A 464 5.42 19.44 -12.08
N PRO A 465 5.88 18.19 -12.20
CA PRO A 465 5.21 17.18 -13.03
C PRO A 465 3.88 16.71 -12.43
N ALA A 466 3.72 16.93 -11.14
CA ALA A 466 2.49 16.71 -10.37
C ALA A 466 2.44 17.68 -9.18
N VAL A 467 1.28 17.82 -8.56
CA VAL A 467 1.14 18.50 -7.27
C VAL A 467 0.71 17.46 -6.25
N VAL A 468 1.61 17.09 -5.35
CA VAL A 468 1.25 16.30 -4.18
C VAL A 468 0.49 17.18 -3.21
N LEU A 469 -0.59 16.68 -2.63
CA LEU A 469 -1.54 17.46 -1.84
C LEU A 469 -1.52 17.04 -0.36
N PHE A 470 -1.71 15.77 -0.08
CA PHE A 470 -1.74 15.26 1.28
C PHE A 470 -1.53 13.76 1.34
N ASN A 471 -1.24 13.28 2.54
CA ASN A 471 -1.35 11.89 2.93
C ASN A 471 -2.55 11.75 3.86
N SER A 472 -3.37 10.73 3.66
CA SER A 472 -4.55 10.50 4.49
C SER A 472 -4.18 9.80 5.80
N ALA A 473 -5.17 9.56 6.64
CA ALA A 473 -5.04 8.72 7.81
C ALA A 473 -5.90 7.48 7.68
N ARG A 474 -5.43 6.36 8.20
CA ARG A 474 -6.28 5.20 8.45
C ARG A 474 -7.12 5.50 9.67
N LEU A 475 -8.41 5.63 9.45
CA LEU A 475 -9.40 5.80 10.51
C LEU A 475 -10.05 4.45 10.79
N SER A 476 -10.07 4.04 12.04
CA SER A 476 -10.79 2.84 12.46
C SER A 476 -11.66 3.11 13.68
N VAL A 477 -12.66 2.28 13.85
CA VAL A 477 -13.51 2.24 15.02
C VAL A 477 -13.74 0.80 15.41
N VAL A 478 -13.58 0.51 16.70
CA VAL A 478 -13.83 -0.81 17.27
C VAL A 478 -14.75 -0.69 18.48
N ARG A 479 -15.47 -1.76 18.80
CA ARG A 479 -16.27 -1.84 20.03
C ARG A 479 -15.33 -1.82 21.25
N ALA A 480 -15.79 -1.26 22.37
CA ALA A 480 -15.03 -1.18 23.60
C ALA A 480 -14.53 -2.55 24.11
N ALA A 481 -15.27 -3.62 23.82
CA ALA A 481 -14.87 -4.99 24.14
C ALA A 481 -13.69 -5.53 23.30
N VAL A 482 -13.28 -4.84 22.23
CA VAL A 482 -12.14 -5.25 21.39
C VAL A 482 -10.85 -4.72 22.01
N THR A 483 -9.89 -5.60 22.20
CA THR A 483 -8.58 -5.27 22.76
C THR A 483 -7.47 -5.52 21.76
N GLY A 484 -6.37 -4.78 21.90
CA GLY A 484 -5.17 -4.97 21.09
C GLY A 484 -5.28 -4.47 19.65
N HIS A 485 -6.40 -3.91 19.19
CA HIS A 485 -6.48 -3.30 17.86
C HIS A 485 -5.59 -2.07 17.75
N GLN A 486 -4.86 -1.96 16.65
CA GLN A 486 -4.02 -0.79 16.33
C GLN A 486 -3.89 -0.64 14.81
N ASN A 487 -4.14 0.57 14.32
CA ASN A 487 -3.77 0.96 12.97
C ASN A 487 -2.25 1.12 12.83
N TRP A 488 -1.75 1.06 11.61
CA TRP A 488 -0.35 1.32 11.30
C TRP A 488 -0.19 1.91 9.89
N LEU A 489 1.02 2.40 9.58
CA LEU A 489 1.31 3.22 8.39
C LEU A 489 1.14 2.50 7.03
N SER A 490 1.11 1.15 7.00
CA SER A 490 0.91 0.40 5.76
C SER A 490 -0.56 0.16 5.38
N ALA A 491 -1.48 0.55 6.25
CA ALA A 491 -2.93 0.54 6.05
C ALA A 491 -3.63 -0.83 5.96
N GLN A 492 -2.92 -1.97 5.92
CA GLN A 492 -3.59 -3.27 5.93
C GLN A 492 -4.12 -3.61 7.33
N PRO A 493 -5.29 -4.29 7.43
CA PRO A 493 -5.82 -4.75 8.70
C PRO A 493 -4.86 -5.77 9.35
N ARG A 494 -4.65 -5.63 10.66
CA ARG A 494 -3.84 -6.54 11.49
C ARG A 494 -4.68 -7.02 12.64
N LEU A 495 -5.27 -8.21 12.50
CA LEU A 495 -6.19 -8.76 13.50
C LEU A 495 -5.58 -9.91 14.32
N TRP A 496 -4.29 -10.24 14.10
CA TRP A 496 -3.49 -10.99 15.08
C TRP A 496 -3.15 -10.06 16.25
N GLY A 497 -3.13 -10.60 17.46
CA GLY A 497 -3.01 -9.83 18.69
C GLY A 497 -4.25 -9.01 19.04
N VAL A 498 -5.39 -9.25 18.37
CA VAL A 498 -6.68 -8.63 18.67
C VAL A 498 -7.59 -9.67 19.32
N GLY A 499 -8.18 -9.31 20.45
CA GLY A 499 -9.05 -10.17 21.24
C GLY A 499 -10.37 -9.49 21.60
N LEU A 500 -11.23 -10.27 22.27
CA LEU A 500 -12.51 -9.83 22.83
C LEU A 500 -12.51 -10.09 24.34
N HIS A 501 -13.02 -9.12 25.12
CA HIS A 501 -13.32 -9.28 26.55
C HIS A 501 -14.79 -9.52 26.81
#